data_95986b87c9c827b2c2933933a3ae9609
#
_entry.id   95986b87c9c827b2c2933933a3ae9609
#
_cell.length_a   1.000
_cell.length_b   1.000
_cell.length_c   1.000
_cell.angle_alpha   90.00
_cell.angle_beta   90.00
_cell.angle_gamma   90.00
#
_symmetry.space_group_name_H-M   'P 1'
#
loop_
_entity.id
_entity.type
_entity.pdbx_description
1 polymer ?
#
loop_
_entity_poly.entity_id
_entity_poly.type
_entity_poly.pdbx_seq_one_letter_code
_entity_poly.pdbx_strand_id
1 'polypeptide(L)'
;MPFMFVELSATSNFSFLKGASHPEEYIARAALLGMPALAIADENSVSGIVRAHSEARTIARLVAARQAAPEHGPPRPAHIAPPPSADITNIPRLIPAAQLMFQEGITLTALAQNRCGWANLCRLISKGRLRVAKGTCQLRLSDLHDRAEGLVFLLHPPHALPIAGGAQKWWRAAQQLTRRLDGQIYLLMSPCYDGQDQLRFDQIAAAAKTLGLKTIASAQPLMHHGRRRRLADVLTAIRTSTRVDQLGRAALANAEQRLRSEAEMLLLFKAYPDAVERSSTLAHTLTFSLDELRYEYPAELSGNETTTE
;
A
#
# COMPACT_ATOMS: atom_id res chain seq x y z
N MET A 1 -4.36 -8.97 -22.80
CA MET A 1 -3.05 -8.49 -22.33
C MET A 1 -2.58 -9.43 -21.24
N PRO A 2 -1.29 -9.79 -21.14
CA PRO A 2 -0.82 -10.57 -19.99
C PRO A 2 -1.15 -9.77 -18.72
N PHE A 3 -1.68 -10.44 -17.70
CA PHE A 3 -1.95 -9.85 -16.41
C PHE A 3 -0.63 -9.46 -15.77
N MET A 4 -0.54 -8.26 -15.22
CA MET A 4 0.65 -7.85 -14.47
C MET A 4 0.24 -7.58 -13.03
N PHE A 5 0.87 -8.29 -12.09
CA PHE A 5 0.61 -8.12 -10.66
C PHE A 5 0.78 -6.66 -10.21
N VAL A 6 -0.15 -6.20 -9.39
CA VAL A 6 -0.10 -4.89 -8.73
C VAL A 6 -0.10 -5.09 -7.22
N GLU A 7 0.91 -4.56 -6.53
CA GLU A 7 0.92 -4.55 -5.08
C GLU A 7 -0.03 -3.46 -4.55
N LEU A 8 -0.99 -3.85 -3.72
CA LEU A 8 -2.07 -2.98 -3.25
C LEU A 8 -1.97 -2.60 -1.76
N SER A 9 -0.92 -3.04 -1.05
CA SER A 9 -0.80 -2.83 0.40
C SER A 9 0.66 -2.70 0.87
N ALA A 10 1.48 -1.93 0.14
CA ALA A 10 2.86 -1.69 0.55
C ALA A 10 2.94 -0.69 1.71
N THR A 11 3.70 -1.04 2.75
CA THR A 11 3.87 -0.24 3.96
C THR A 11 5.22 0.46 3.94
N SER A 12 5.23 1.81 3.96
CA SER A 12 6.45 2.61 3.97
C SER A 12 6.88 3.00 5.40
N ASN A 13 8.02 3.69 5.50
CA ASN A 13 8.54 4.21 6.77
C ASN A 13 7.62 5.30 7.40
N PHE A 14 6.58 5.74 6.72
CA PHE A 14 5.54 6.59 7.30
C PHE A 14 4.56 5.80 8.19
N SER A 15 4.62 4.47 8.16
CA SER A 15 4.16 3.59 9.23
C SER A 15 5.29 3.45 10.24
N PHE A 16 5.33 4.35 11.21
CA PHE A 16 6.45 4.57 12.12
C PHE A 16 6.91 3.28 12.81
N LEU A 17 8.21 3.00 12.73
CA LEU A 17 8.88 1.80 13.27
C LEU A 17 8.35 0.45 12.73
N LYS A 18 7.66 0.46 11.56
CA LYS A 18 7.18 -0.76 10.87
C LYS A 18 7.78 -0.89 9.48
N GLY A 19 7.50 0.06 8.60
CA GLY A 19 8.08 0.05 7.26
C GLY A 19 9.56 0.40 7.25
N ALA A 20 10.37 -0.40 6.56
CA ALA A 20 11.82 -0.23 6.48
C ALA A 20 12.29 0.40 5.15
N SER A 21 11.38 1.01 4.39
CA SER A 21 11.69 1.65 3.12
C SER A 21 10.93 2.95 2.95
N HIS A 22 11.59 3.91 2.29
CA HIS A 22 10.93 5.14 1.88
C HIS A 22 9.94 4.90 0.74
N PRO A 23 8.89 5.70 0.60
CA PRO A 23 7.95 5.62 -0.52
C PRO A 23 8.64 5.68 -1.89
N GLU A 24 9.67 6.51 -2.02
CA GLU A 24 10.47 6.66 -3.23
C GLU A 24 11.18 5.35 -3.62
N GLU A 25 11.75 4.65 -2.64
CA GLU A 25 12.42 3.38 -2.86
C GLU A 25 11.44 2.29 -3.37
N TYR A 26 10.18 2.35 -2.92
CA TYR A 26 9.13 1.46 -3.41
C TYR A 26 8.77 1.76 -4.88
N ILE A 27 8.61 3.02 -5.24
CA ILE A 27 8.30 3.43 -6.62
C ILE A 27 9.44 3.03 -7.56
N ALA A 28 10.70 3.35 -7.18
CA ALA A 28 11.87 2.97 -7.97
C ALA A 28 11.97 1.43 -8.14
N ARG A 29 11.72 0.67 -7.07
CA ARG A 29 11.74 -0.79 -7.14
C ARG A 29 10.60 -1.36 -7.99
N ALA A 30 9.40 -0.80 -7.89
CA ALA A 30 8.26 -1.21 -8.71
C ALA A 30 8.53 -0.98 -10.19
N ALA A 31 9.16 0.16 -10.55
CA ALA A 31 9.61 0.43 -11.92
C ALA A 31 10.59 -0.63 -12.43
N LEU A 32 11.59 -1.00 -11.61
CA LEU A 32 12.55 -2.06 -11.94
C LEU A 32 11.92 -3.46 -12.07
N LEU A 33 10.82 -3.71 -11.37
CA LEU A 33 10.05 -4.95 -11.46
C LEU A 33 9.03 -4.95 -12.60
N GLY A 34 8.92 -3.85 -13.35
CA GLY A 34 7.96 -3.69 -14.45
C GLY A 34 6.51 -3.58 -13.98
N MET A 35 6.26 -3.26 -12.71
CA MET A 35 4.89 -3.13 -12.18
C MET A 35 4.15 -1.97 -12.85
N PRO A 36 2.89 -2.16 -13.28
CA PRO A 36 2.11 -1.08 -13.89
C PRO A 36 1.59 -0.06 -12.88
N ALA A 37 1.40 -0.50 -11.63
CA ALA A 37 0.95 0.35 -10.53
C ALA A 37 1.39 -0.21 -9.17
N LEU A 38 1.38 0.65 -8.15
CA LEU A 38 1.71 0.31 -6.76
C LEU A 38 0.87 1.15 -5.81
N ALA A 39 0.27 0.53 -4.79
CA ALA A 39 -0.35 1.25 -3.69
C ALA A 39 0.60 1.38 -2.50
N ILE A 40 0.76 2.61 -2.00
CA ILE A 40 1.36 2.87 -0.69
C ILE A 40 0.24 3.01 0.33
N ALA A 41 0.26 2.14 1.33
CA ALA A 41 -0.79 2.01 2.34
C ALA A 41 -0.17 2.04 3.74
N ASP A 42 0.07 3.24 4.25
CA ASP A 42 0.62 3.44 5.60
C ASP A 42 -0.46 3.41 6.68
N GLU A 43 -0.09 3.03 7.90
CA GLU A 43 -1.01 2.91 9.04
C GLU A 43 -1.59 4.28 9.43
N ASN A 44 -2.91 4.44 9.26
CA ASN A 44 -3.65 5.64 9.58
C ASN A 44 -2.97 6.92 9.07
N SER A 45 -2.32 6.83 7.89
CA SER A 45 -1.52 7.92 7.33
C SER A 45 -1.52 7.90 5.80
N VAL A 46 -1.54 9.09 5.22
CA VAL A 46 -1.30 9.34 3.78
C VAL A 46 -0.06 10.19 3.55
N SER A 47 0.77 10.37 4.58
CA SER A 47 1.92 11.30 4.53
C SER A 47 2.99 10.87 3.54
N GLY A 48 3.14 9.56 3.26
CA GLY A 48 4.10 9.03 2.28
C GLY A 48 3.67 9.20 0.82
N ILE A 49 2.40 9.47 0.57
CA ILE A 49 1.81 9.48 -0.78
C ILE A 49 2.45 10.58 -1.67
N VAL A 50 2.65 11.79 -1.12
CA VAL A 50 3.24 12.91 -1.87
C VAL A 50 4.67 12.60 -2.32
N ARG A 51 5.47 11.96 -1.46
CA ARG A 51 6.86 11.57 -1.79
C ARG A 51 6.89 10.50 -2.88
N ALA A 52 6.01 9.49 -2.78
CA ALA A 52 5.87 8.47 -3.82
C ALA A 52 5.45 9.10 -5.17
N HIS A 53 4.49 10.03 -5.14
CA HIS A 53 4.03 10.74 -6.33
C HIS A 53 5.15 11.57 -6.98
N SER A 54 5.92 12.32 -6.18
CA SER A 54 7.06 13.10 -6.66
C SER A 54 8.11 12.21 -7.32
N GLU A 55 8.40 11.04 -6.75
CA GLU A 55 9.36 10.10 -7.33
C GLU A 55 8.85 9.50 -8.64
N ALA A 56 7.58 9.11 -8.72
CA ALA A 56 6.99 8.62 -9.98
C ALA A 56 7.12 9.66 -11.10
N ARG A 57 6.87 10.95 -10.80
CA ARG A 57 7.06 12.05 -11.75
C ARG A 57 8.53 12.25 -12.12
N THR A 58 9.45 12.10 -11.18
CA THR A 58 10.90 12.20 -11.43
C THR A 58 11.36 11.11 -12.39
N ILE A 59 10.97 9.86 -12.13
CA ILE A 59 11.27 8.72 -13.01
C ILE A 59 10.66 8.96 -14.41
N ALA A 60 9.41 9.42 -14.49
CA ALA A 60 8.75 9.75 -15.75
C ALA A 60 9.54 10.75 -16.58
N ARG A 61 10.00 11.85 -15.95
CA ARG A 61 10.82 12.87 -16.62
C ARG A 61 12.17 12.33 -17.10
N LEU A 62 12.83 11.49 -16.29
CA LEU A 62 14.10 10.87 -16.65
C LEU A 62 13.96 9.92 -17.85
N VAL A 63 12.90 9.10 -17.86
CA VAL A 63 12.60 8.19 -18.98
C VAL A 63 12.30 8.99 -20.25
N ALA A 64 11.46 10.04 -20.17
CA ALA A 64 11.14 10.90 -21.31
C ALA A 64 12.37 11.62 -21.86
N ALA A 65 13.21 12.18 -20.97
CA ALA A 65 14.45 12.85 -21.37
C ALA A 65 15.43 11.90 -22.07
N ARG A 66 15.46 10.63 -21.64
CA ARG A 66 16.30 9.62 -22.28
C ARG A 66 15.78 9.23 -23.67
N GLN A 67 14.46 9.07 -23.81
CA GLN A 67 13.84 8.75 -25.11
C GLN A 67 14.00 9.89 -26.13
N ALA A 68 14.03 11.15 -25.64
CA ALA A 68 14.23 12.32 -26.47
C ALA A 68 15.72 12.61 -26.81
N ALA A 69 16.67 11.95 -26.15
CA ALA A 69 18.08 12.15 -26.40
C ALA A 69 18.47 11.49 -27.74
N PRO A 70 19.21 12.20 -28.65
CA PRO A 70 19.67 11.64 -29.91
C PRO A 70 20.60 10.45 -29.65
N GLU A 71 20.50 9.41 -30.46
CA GLU A 71 21.32 8.18 -30.37
C GLU A 71 22.84 8.42 -30.44
N HIS A 72 23.27 9.61 -30.91
CA HIS A 72 24.65 10.00 -31.15
C HIS A 72 25.07 11.26 -30.32
N GLY A 73 24.67 11.34 -29.07
CA GLY A 73 25.21 12.39 -28.17
C GLY A 73 26.64 12.11 -27.73
N PRO A 74 27.43 13.15 -27.33
CA PRO A 74 28.80 12.98 -26.87
C PRO A 74 28.84 12.02 -25.66
N PRO A 75 29.88 11.15 -25.53
CA PRO A 75 30.00 10.20 -24.45
C PRO A 75 29.94 10.90 -23.09
N ARG A 76 29.08 10.46 -22.21
CA ARG A 76 28.97 10.99 -20.84
C ARG A 76 30.26 10.72 -20.06
N PRO A 77 30.70 11.63 -19.21
CA PRO A 77 31.84 11.41 -18.33
C PRO A 77 31.64 10.17 -17.46
N ALA A 78 32.63 9.28 -17.39
CA ALA A 78 32.58 7.99 -16.72
C ALA A 78 32.29 8.04 -15.20
N HIS A 79 32.41 9.22 -14.56
CA HIS A 79 32.15 9.43 -13.14
C HIS A 79 30.66 9.70 -12.80
N ILE A 80 29.81 9.90 -13.82
CA ILE A 80 28.36 9.97 -13.63
C ILE A 80 27.84 8.58 -13.93
N ALA A 81 27.75 7.75 -12.89
CA ALA A 81 27.11 6.44 -13.01
C ALA A 81 25.72 6.63 -13.66
N PRO A 82 25.40 5.91 -14.75
CA PRO A 82 24.05 5.97 -15.26
C PRO A 82 23.12 5.53 -14.12
N PRO A 83 21.98 6.20 -13.91
CA PRO A 83 20.98 5.66 -13.02
C PRO A 83 20.66 4.23 -13.49
N PRO A 84 20.23 3.32 -12.60
CA PRO A 84 19.93 1.91 -12.92
C PRO A 84 18.72 1.74 -13.87
N SER A 85 18.53 2.67 -14.76
CA SER A 85 17.38 2.89 -15.64
C SER A 85 17.54 2.30 -17.03
N ALA A 86 18.53 1.40 -17.25
CA ALA A 86 18.73 0.80 -18.57
C ALA A 86 17.48 0.05 -19.08
N ASP A 87 16.65 -0.50 -18.16
CA ASP A 87 15.55 -1.39 -18.49
C ASP A 87 14.17 -0.93 -17.93
N ILE A 88 14.01 0.31 -17.48
CA ILE A 88 12.70 0.79 -17.06
C ILE A 88 11.86 1.09 -18.30
N THR A 89 10.99 0.16 -18.63
CA THR A 89 10.02 0.28 -19.72
C THR A 89 8.66 0.77 -19.23
N ASN A 90 8.39 0.66 -17.94
CA ASN A 90 7.10 1.01 -17.35
C ASN A 90 7.27 1.89 -16.10
N ILE A 91 6.50 2.96 -16.03
CA ILE A 91 6.48 3.87 -14.88
C ILE A 91 5.27 3.48 -14.03
N PRO A 92 5.48 2.98 -12.79
CA PRO A 92 4.37 2.54 -11.97
C PRO A 92 3.47 3.72 -11.60
N ARG A 93 2.18 3.58 -11.87
CA ARG A 93 1.18 4.53 -11.39
C ARG A 93 1.00 4.36 -9.89
N LEU A 94 1.10 5.44 -9.13
CA LEU A 94 0.80 5.43 -7.71
C LEU A 94 -0.70 5.30 -7.47
N ILE A 95 -1.10 4.38 -6.61
CA ILE A 95 -2.47 4.25 -6.09
C ILE A 95 -2.45 4.77 -4.65
N PRO A 96 -3.07 5.91 -4.35
CA PRO A 96 -3.16 6.43 -2.99
C PRO A 96 -4.02 5.55 -2.10
N ALA A 97 -3.46 5.13 -0.96
CA ALA A 97 -4.11 4.23 -0.01
C ALA A 97 -3.70 4.51 1.43
N ALA A 98 -4.38 3.90 2.39
CA ALA A 98 -3.95 3.80 3.77
C ALA A 98 -4.52 2.54 4.42
N GLN A 99 -3.78 1.96 5.38
CA GLN A 99 -4.30 0.95 6.29
C GLN A 99 -5.03 1.66 7.43
N LEU A 100 -6.32 1.43 7.54
CA LEU A 100 -7.18 1.98 8.58
C LEU A 100 -7.34 0.94 9.69
N MET A 101 -6.87 1.28 10.89
CA MET A 101 -6.95 0.40 12.06
C MET A 101 -8.11 0.85 12.94
N PHE A 102 -9.11 -0.01 13.09
CA PHE A 102 -10.33 0.28 13.83
C PHE A 102 -10.29 -0.31 15.24
N GLN A 103 -10.92 0.38 16.21
CA GLN A 103 -11.01 -0.05 17.61
C GLN A 103 -11.65 -1.44 17.78
N GLU A 104 -12.50 -1.81 16.85
CA GLU A 104 -13.18 -3.10 16.85
C GLU A 104 -12.26 -4.27 16.45
N GLY A 105 -10.95 -4.02 16.26
CA GLY A 105 -9.94 -5.02 15.91
C GLY A 105 -9.98 -5.41 14.43
N ILE A 106 -10.55 -4.55 13.58
CA ILE A 106 -10.54 -4.68 12.13
C ILE A 106 -9.45 -3.79 11.54
N THR A 107 -8.76 -4.30 10.55
CA THR A 107 -7.86 -3.53 9.69
C THR A 107 -8.39 -3.58 8.25
N LEU A 108 -8.49 -2.44 7.61
CA LEU A 108 -8.84 -2.30 6.20
C LEU A 108 -7.75 -1.53 5.46
N THR A 109 -7.24 -2.05 4.36
CA THR A 109 -6.55 -1.18 3.39
C THR A 109 -7.63 -0.47 2.56
N ALA A 110 -7.69 0.84 2.65
CA ALA A 110 -8.60 1.68 1.87
C ALA A 110 -7.85 2.28 0.68
N LEU A 111 -8.32 2.00 -0.52
CA LEU A 111 -7.75 2.42 -1.81
C LEU A 111 -8.63 3.52 -2.39
N ALA A 112 -8.06 4.67 -2.74
CA ALA A 112 -8.81 5.75 -3.35
C ALA A 112 -9.08 5.44 -4.83
N GLN A 113 -10.36 5.26 -5.19
CA GLN A 113 -10.78 4.99 -6.56
C GLN A 113 -10.86 6.27 -7.40
N ASN A 114 -11.30 7.36 -6.79
CA ASN A 114 -11.51 8.65 -7.41
C ASN A 114 -11.27 9.79 -6.40
N ARG A 115 -11.43 11.04 -6.83
CA ARG A 115 -11.23 12.23 -5.97
C ARG A 115 -12.15 12.24 -4.73
N CYS A 116 -13.38 11.73 -4.83
CA CYS A 116 -14.29 11.60 -3.69
C CYS A 116 -13.73 10.63 -2.65
N GLY A 117 -13.26 9.46 -3.09
CA GLY A 117 -12.62 8.46 -2.23
C GLY A 117 -11.37 9.01 -1.55
N TRP A 118 -10.51 9.74 -2.27
CA TRP A 118 -9.36 10.41 -1.66
C TRP A 118 -9.77 11.39 -0.56
N ALA A 119 -10.77 12.24 -0.83
CA ALA A 119 -11.29 13.18 0.17
C ALA A 119 -11.86 12.46 1.39
N ASN A 120 -12.60 11.36 1.18
CA ASN A 120 -13.17 10.54 2.25
C ASN A 120 -12.08 9.85 3.09
N LEU A 121 -11.03 9.32 2.44
CA LEU A 121 -9.87 8.74 3.13
C LEU A 121 -9.18 9.76 4.04
N CYS A 122 -8.88 10.95 3.53
CA CYS A 122 -8.28 12.03 4.31
C CYS A 122 -9.17 12.46 5.48
N ARG A 123 -10.48 12.57 5.27
CA ARG A 123 -11.44 12.93 6.33
C ARG A 123 -11.56 11.85 7.41
N LEU A 124 -11.53 10.56 7.03
CA LEU A 124 -11.52 9.44 7.99
C LEU A 124 -10.30 9.54 8.91
N ILE A 125 -9.11 9.67 8.34
CA ILE A 125 -7.86 9.76 9.09
C ILE A 125 -7.87 11.01 9.98
N SER A 126 -8.29 12.16 9.46
CA SER A 126 -8.41 13.41 10.24
C SER A 126 -9.37 13.25 11.41
N LYS A 127 -10.53 12.64 11.18
CA LYS A 127 -11.52 12.37 12.25
C LYS A 127 -10.96 11.48 13.34
N GLY A 128 -10.22 10.42 12.97
CA GLY A 128 -9.58 9.53 13.94
C GLY A 128 -8.46 10.20 14.73
N ARG A 129 -7.69 11.10 14.12
CA ARG A 129 -6.60 11.85 14.76
C ARG A 129 -7.10 12.96 15.68
N LEU A 130 -8.18 13.65 15.32
CA LEU A 130 -8.77 14.73 16.13
C LEU A 130 -9.42 14.24 17.44
N ARG A 131 -9.70 12.94 17.57
CA ARG A 131 -10.29 12.35 18.78
C ARG A 131 -9.28 12.11 19.91
N VAL A 132 -8.02 12.09 19.61
CA VAL A 132 -6.97 11.61 20.51
C VAL A 132 -5.75 12.52 20.48
N ALA A 133 -4.84 12.31 21.45
CA ALA A 133 -3.60 13.07 21.53
C ALA A 133 -2.75 12.90 20.26
N LYS A 134 -1.92 13.89 19.96
CA LYS A 134 -0.98 13.90 18.85
C LYS A 134 -0.12 12.63 18.84
N GLY A 135 0.02 12.02 17.65
CA GLY A 135 0.80 10.79 17.45
C GLY A 135 -0.04 9.51 17.44
N THR A 136 -1.31 9.58 17.81
CA THR A 136 -2.25 8.44 17.81
C THR A 136 -3.42 8.68 16.85
N CYS A 137 -4.19 7.62 16.58
CA CYS A 137 -5.38 7.68 15.73
C CYS A 137 -6.41 6.68 16.24
N GLN A 138 -7.67 7.12 16.37
CA GLN A 138 -8.76 6.30 16.89
C GLN A 138 -9.92 6.28 15.90
N LEU A 139 -9.97 5.26 15.06
CA LEU A 139 -11.06 5.03 14.12
C LEU A 139 -12.08 4.04 14.69
N ARG A 140 -13.33 4.24 14.36
CA ARG A 140 -14.44 3.32 14.65
C ARG A 140 -15.12 2.90 13.35
N LEU A 141 -15.62 1.67 13.26
CA LEU A 141 -16.33 1.20 12.07
C LEU A 141 -17.54 2.07 11.70
N SER A 142 -18.15 2.73 12.69
CA SER A 142 -19.20 3.72 12.46
C SER A 142 -18.75 4.93 11.65
N ASP A 143 -17.45 5.26 11.63
CA ASP A 143 -16.92 6.38 10.85
C ASP A 143 -16.97 6.15 9.34
N LEU A 144 -17.02 4.88 8.92
CA LEU A 144 -17.21 4.52 7.51
C LEU A 144 -18.62 4.85 7.00
N HIS A 145 -19.58 5.22 7.89
CA HIS A 145 -20.99 5.36 7.52
C HIS A 145 -21.18 6.29 6.31
N ASP A 146 -20.59 7.44 6.36
CA ASP A 146 -20.76 8.49 5.34
C ASP A 146 -19.46 8.74 4.56
N ARG A 147 -18.49 7.80 4.62
CA ARG A 147 -17.13 8.00 4.10
C ARG A 147 -16.60 6.83 3.28
N ALA A 148 -17.45 5.88 2.90
CA ALA A 148 -17.04 4.72 2.10
C ALA A 148 -17.07 5.00 0.60
N GLU A 149 -17.83 5.99 0.14
CA GLU A 149 -17.99 6.32 -1.27
C GLU A 149 -16.64 6.64 -1.93
N GLY A 150 -16.40 6.07 -3.11
CA GLY A 150 -15.17 6.23 -3.88
C GLY A 150 -13.95 5.52 -3.29
N LEU A 151 -14.15 4.66 -2.27
CA LEU A 151 -13.13 3.81 -1.68
C LEU A 151 -13.39 2.35 -2.00
N VAL A 152 -12.31 1.59 -2.22
CA VAL A 152 -12.33 0.13 -2.24
C VAL A 152 -11.52 -0.37 -1.05
N PHE A 153 -12.00 -1.43 -0.41
CA PHE A 153 -11.43 -1.92 0.83
C PHE A 153 -10.86 -3.32 0.69
N LEU A 154 -9.68 -3.54 1.25
CA LEU A 154 -9.12 -4.87 1.45
C LEU A 154 -9.21 -5.20 2.94
N LEU A 155 -10.05 -6.15 3.30
CA LEU A 155 -10.22 -6.61 4.67
C LEU A 155 -9.06 -7.53 5.05
N HIS A 156 -8.32 -7.18 6.08
CA HIS A 156 -7.24 -8.01 6.61
C HIS A 156 -7.82 -9.13 7.47
N PRO A 157 -7.47 -10.41 7.19
CA PRO A 157 -7.83 -11.52 8.07
C PRO A 157 -7.04 -11.46 9.39
N PRO A 158 -7.48 -12.15 10.46
CA PRO A 158 -6.69 -12.32 11.67
C PRO A 158 -5.37 -13.04 11.38
N HIS A 159 -4.29 -12.65 12.06
CA HIS A 159 -3.00 -13.32 11.92
C HIS A 159 -3.00 -14.74 12.49
N ALA A 160 -3.73 -14.94 13.59
CA ALA A 160 -3.78 -16.22 14.27
C ALA A 160 -4.60 -17.25 13.50
N LEU A 161 -4.05 -18.44 13.37
CA LEU A 161 -4.77 -19.63 12.89
C LEU A 161 -5.28 -20.46 14.10
N PRO A 162 -6.42 -21.13 14.00
CA PRO A 162 -7.37 -21.12 12.88
C PRO A 162 -8.22 -19.84 12.84
N ILE A 163 -8.47 -19.34 11.64
CA ILE A 163 -9.32 -18.15 11.45
C ILE A 163 -10.74 -18.38 11.99
N ALA A 164 -11.21 -19.62 11.98
CA ALA A 164 -12.57 -19.97 12.36
C ALA A 164 -12.84 -20.03 13.89
N GLY A 165 -11.83 -20.31 14.72
CA GLY A 165 -12.08 -20.68 16.13
C GLY A 165 -11.93 -19.57 17.17
N GLY A 166 -11.19 -18.49 16.88
CA GLY A 166 -10.75 -17.52 17.89
C GLY A 166 -11.21 -16.08 17.69
N ALA A 167 -11.79 -15.75 16.57
CA ALA A 167 -11.97 -14.36 16.14
C ALA A 167 -13.44 -13.94 16.01
N GLN A 168 -14.32 -14.32 16.97
CA GLN A 168 -15.76 -14.01 16.89
C GLN A 168 -16.07 -12.52 16.66
N LYS A 169 -15.28 -11.61 17.29
CA LYS A 169 -15.44 -10.16 17.08
C LYS A 169 -15.14 -9.78 15.64
N TRP A 170 -14.04 -10.32 15.09
CA TRP A 170 -13.66 -10.08 13.71
C TRP A 170 -14.73 -10.59 12.73
N TRP A 171 -15.25 -11.81 12.94
CA TRP A 171 -16.29 -12.40 12.08
C TRP A 171 -17.57 -11.55 12.05
N ARG A 172 -18.06 -11.11 13.22
CA ARG A 172 -19.25 -10.24 13.30
C ARG A 172 -19.03 -8.93 12.54
N ALA A 173 -17.89 -8.29 12.74
CA ALA A 173 -17.55 -7.05 12.07
C ALA A 173 -17.35 -7.26 10.56
N ALA A 174 -16.69 -8.35 10.14
CA ALA A 174 -16.53 -8.72 8.74
C ALA A 174 -17.88 -8.91 8.03
N GLN A 175 -18.80 -9.64 8.64
CA GLN A 175 -20.15 -9.83 8.10
C GLN A 175 -20.93 -8.50 7.97
N GLN A 176 -20.82 -7.61 8.94
CA GLN A 176 -21.44 -6.29 8.87
C GLN A 176 -20.86 -5.45 7.74
N LEU A 177 -19.52 -5.46 7.60
CA LEU A 177 -18.82 -4.74 6.55
C LEU A 177 -19.18 -5.28 5.16
N THR A 178 -19.23 -6.61 4.99
CA THR A 178 -19.59 -7.22 3.70
C THR A 178 -20.96 -6.78 3.22
N ARG A 179 -21.96 -6.78 4.11
CA ARG A 179 -23.32 -6.36 3.77
C ARG A 179 -23.41 -4.88 3.41
N ARG A 180 -22.54 -4.07 3.99
CA ARG A 180 -22.58 -2.62 3.86
C ARG A 180 -21.77 -2.09 2.69
N LEU A 181 -20.62 -2.75 2.40
CA LEU A 181 -19.67 -2.37 1.37
C LEU A 181 -19.75 -3.31 0.16
N ASP A 182 -20.96 -3.75 -0.17
CA ASP A 182 -21.18 -4.72 -1.25
C ASP A 182 -20.51 -4.25 -2.56
N GLY A 183 -19.74 -5.14 -3.18
CA GLY A 183 -18.95 -4.86 -4.37
C GLY A 183 -17.69 -4.00 -4.15
N GLN A 184 -17.51 -3.42 -2.97
CA GLN A 184 -16.37 -2.53 -2.66
C GLN A 184 -15.37 -3.13 -1.68
N ILE A 185 -15.52 -4.38 -1.29
CA ILE A 185 -14.67 -5.03 -0.31
C ILE A 185 -14.19 -6.41 -0.80
N TYR A 186 -12.89 -6.66 -0.57
CA TYR A 186 -12.22 -7.92 -0.87
C TYR A 186 -11.58 -8.47 0.40
N LEU A 187 -11.43 -9.79 0.51
CA LEU A 187 -10.64 -10.39 1.58
C LEU A 187 -9.18 -10.48 1.13
N LEU A 188 -8.29 -9.82 1.88
CA LEU A 188 -6.87 -9.80 1.60
C LEU A 188 -6.26 -11.18 1.86
N MET A 189 -5.53 -11.70 0.88
CA MET A 189 -4.75 -12.92 0.99
C MET A 189 -3.27 -12.57 0.96
N SER A 190 -2.60 -12.72 2.10
CA SER A 190 -1.19 -12.33 2.24
C SER A 190 -0.41 -13.39 3.01
N PRO A 191 0.87 -13.62 2.64
CA PRO A 191 1.75 -14.55 3.32
C PRO A 191 2.28 -13.96 4.63
N CYS A 192 2.65 -14.84 5.57
CA CYS A 192 3.45 -14.51 6.75
C CYS A 192 4.90 -14.99 6.61
N TYR A 193 5.20 -15.76 5.57
CA TYR A 193 6.52 -16.33 5.27
C TYR A 193 7.09 -17.20 6.41
N ASP A 194 6.21 -17.86 7.15
CA ASP A 194 6.52 -18.70 8.33
C ASP A 194 6.45 -20.21 8.04
N GLY A 195 6.29 -20.58 6.76
CA GLY A 195 6.15 -21.96 6.30
C GLY A 195 4.73 -22.50 6.35
N GLN A 196 3.75 -21.73 6.84
CA GLN A 196 2.34 -22.14 6.92
C GLN A 196 1.44 -21.38 5.94
N ASP A 197 2.02 -20.72 4.95
CA ASP A 197 1.28 -19.83 4.05
C ASP A 197 0.20 -20.57 3.24
N GLN A 198 0.47 -21.82 2.79
CA GLN A 198 -0.55 -22.59 2.07
C GLN A 198 -1.78 -22.86 2.93
N LEU A 199 -1.58 -23.33 4.16
CA LEU A 199 -2.67 -23.55 5.11
C LEU A 199 -3.44 -22.25 5.40
N ARG A 200 -2.72 -21.14 5.53
CA ARG A 200 -3.30 -19.82 5.73
C ARG A 200 -4.16 -19.39 4.53
N PHE A 201 -3.68 -19.58 3.32
CA PHE A 201 -4.43 -19.26 2.10
C PHE A 201 -5.70 -20.11 1.97
N ASP A 202 -5.63 -21.40 2.28
CA ASP A 202 -6.80 -22.29 2.27
C ASP A 202 -7.87 -21.82 3.28
N GLN A 203 -7.45 -21.39 4.48
CA GLN A 203 -8.36 -20.84 5.48
C GLN A 203 -8.94 -19.47 5.09
N ILE A 204 -8.14 -18.61 4.46
CA ILE A 204 -8.61 -17.31 3.93
C ILE A 204 -9.63 -17.55 2.81
N ALA A 205 -9.37 -18.49 1.91
CA ALA A 205 -10.30 -18.85 0.84
C ALA A 205 -11.63 -19.39 1.38
N ALA A 206 -11.59 -20.26 2.40
CA ALA A 206 -12.78 -20.74 3.08
C ALA A 206 -13.57 -19.61 3.78
N ALA A 207 -12.85 -18.69 4.45
CA ALA A 207 -13.46 -17.51 5.06
C ALA A 207 -14.10 -16.59 4.01
N ALA A 208 -13.43 -16.35 2.89
CA ALA A 208 -13.97 -15.57 1.79
C ALA A 208 -15.27 -16.15 1.25
N LYS A 209 -15.31 -17.48 1.03
CA LYS A 209 -16.52 -18.19 0.61
C LYS A 209 -17.67 -18.01 1.61
N THR A 210 -17.40 -18.12 2.91
CA THR A 210 -18.40 -17.95 3.97
C THR A 210 -18.93 -16.51 4.04
N LEU A 211 -18.06 -15.52 3.78
CA LEU A 211 -18.43 -14.10 3.77
C LEU A 211 -19.02 -13.62 2.44
N GLY A 212 -19.00 -14.45 1.38
CA GLY A 212 -19.41 -14.04 0.04
C GLY A 212 -18.43 -13.04 -0.60
N LEU A 213 -17.16 -13.02 -0.17
CA LEU A 213 -16.14 -12.12 -0.66
C LEU A 213 -15.24 -12.79 -1.70
N LYS A 214 -14.66 -11.99 -2.59
CA LYS A 214 -13.53 -12.40 -3.44
C LYS A 214 -12.22 -12.16 -2.68
N THR A 215 -11.26 -13.08 -2.85
CA THR A 215 -9.89 -12.90 -2.33
C THR A 215 -9.07 -12.01 -3.25
N ILE A 216 -8.08 -11.30 -2.72
CA ILE A 216 -7.12 -10.52 -3.48
C ILE A 216 -5.72 -10.67 -2.89
N ALA A 217 -4.72 -10.92 -3.73
CA ALA A 217 -3.36 -11.18 -3.29
C ALA A 217 -2.57 -9.89 -3.04
N SER A 218 -1.75 -9.90 -2.00
CA SER A 218 -0.72 -8.89 -1.73
C SER A 218 0.45 -9.56 -1.01
N ALA A 219 1.68 -9.14 -1.29
CA ALA A 219 2.85 -9.53 -0.52
C ALA A 219 2.91 -8.82 0.84
N GLN A 220 2.13 -7.76 1.05
CA GLN A 220 2.19 -6.85 2.21
C GLN A 220 3.63 -6.47 2.58
N PRO A 221 4.41 -5.89 1.64
CA PRO A 221 5.81 -5.65 1.86
C PRO A 221 6.04 -4.57 2.93
N LEU A 222 6.97 -4.83 3.84
CA LEU A 222 7.51 -3.86 4.80
C LEU A 222 8.81 -3.22 4.31
N MET A 223 9.35 -3.73 3.20
CA MET A 223 10.57 -3.24 2.57
C MET A 223 10.52 -3.41 1.06
N HIS A 224 11.18 -2.49 0.33
CA HIS A 224 11.26 -2.59 -1.13
C HIS A 224 12.18 -3.73 -1.59
N HIS A 225 13.18 -4.10 -0.78
CA HIS A 225 14.18 -5.14 -1.07
C HIS A 225 14.63 -5.85 0.20
N GLY A 226 14.92 -7.15 0.13
CA GLY A 226 15.32 -7.98 1.28
C GLY A 226 16.60 -7.52 2.01
N ARG A 227 17.46 -6.71 1.36
CA ARG A 227 18.63 -6.08 2.00
C ARG A 227 18.28 -5.16 3.17
N ARG A 228 17.02 -4.68 3.24
CA ARG A 228 16.50 -3.83 4.33
C ARG A 228 16.12 -4.62 5.58
N ARG A 229 16.25 -5.96 5.57
CA ARG A 229 15.90 -6.81 6.70
C ARG A 229 16.58 -6.36 8.01
N ARG A 230 17.86 -6.04 7.98
CA ARG A 230 18.60 -5.58 9.18
C ARG A 230 17.99 -4.28 9.74
N LEU A 231 17.59 -3.36 8.88
CA LEU A 231 16.91 -2.13 9.29
C LEU A 231 15.54 -2.46 9.91
N ALA A 232 14.76 -3.36 9.32
CA ALA A 232 13.47 -3.79 9.85
C ALA A 232 13.62 -4.40 11.27
N ASP A 233 14.68 -5.17 11.52
CA ASP A 233 14.97 -5.72 12.85
C ASP A 233 15.32 -4.62 13.86
N VAL A 234 16.10 -3.61 13.45
CA VAL A 234 16.42 -2.44 14.31
C VAL A 234 15.14 -1.67 14.65
N LEU A 235 14.29 -1.39 13.66
CA LEU A 235 13.01 -0.70 13.86
C LEU A 235 12.10 -1.50 14.81
N THR A 236 12.07 -2.82 14.67
CA THR A 236 11.33 -3.72 15.57
C THR A 236 11.88 -3.67 16.98
N ALA A 237 13.22 -3.69 17.15
CA ALA A 237 13.87 -3.61 18.45
C ALA A 237 13.52 -2.30 19.17
N ILE A 238 13.54 -1.17 18.46
CA ILE A 238 13.13 0.13 19.01
C ILE A 238 11.66 0.09 19.42
N ARG A 239 10.78 -0.40 18.56
CA ARG A 239 9.32 -0.47 18.81
C ARG A 239 8.97 -1.36 20.01
N THR A 240 9.72 -2.43 20.24
CA THR A 240 9.49 -3.37 21.34
C THR A 240 10.35 -3.08 22.57
N SER A 241 11.14 -1.98 22.54
CA SER A 241 12.09 -1.62 23.62
C SER A 241 13.02 -2.78 23.99
N THR A 242 13.52 -3.52 22.99
CA THR A 242 14.33 -4.72 23.12
C THR A 242 15.62 -4.55 22.33
N ARG A 243 16.67 -5.27 22.69
CA ARG A 243 17.91 -5.32 21.89
C ARG A 243 17.71 -6.17 20.63
N VAL A 244 18.43 -5.83 19.54
CA VAL A 244 18.31 -6.54 18.25
C VAL A 244 18.64 -8.04 18.40
N ASP A 245 19.64 -8.39 19.22
CA ASP A 245 20.06 -9.76 19.51
C ASP A 245 19.04 -10.53 20.40
N GLN A 246 18.07 -9.86 20.98
CA GLN A 246 17.05 -10.41 21.87
C GLN A 246 15.64 -10.37 21.29
N LEU A 247 15.48 -10.03 20.02
CA LEU A 247 14.16 -9.92 19.37
C LEU A 247 13.35 -11.23 19.38
N GLY A 248 14.01 -12.36 19.31
CA GLY A 248 13.34 -13.66 19.31
C GLY A 248 12.24 -13.74 18.25
N ARG A 249 11.02 -14.06 18.67
CA ARG A 249 9.84 -14.16 17.78
C ARG A 249 9.30 -12.81 17.28
N ALA A 250 9.76 -11.69 17.82
CA ALA A 250 9.38 -10.37 17.32
C ALA A 250 10.12 -9.99 16.02
N ALA A 251 11.26 -10.67 15.73
CA ALA A 251 11.94 -10.51 14.46
C ALA A 251 11.08 -11.08 13.32
N LEU A 252 11.22 -10.50 12.11
CA LEU A 252 10.62 -11.10 10.91
C LEU A 252 11.18 -12.53 10.72
N ALA A 253 10.39 -13.47 10.22
CA ALA A 253 10.82 -14.84 9.97
C ALA A 253 12.03 -14.90 9.03
N ASN A 254 12.01 -14.04 8.00
CA ASN A 254 13.05 -13.98 6.97
C ASN A 254 13.05 -12.60 6.28
N ALA A 255 13.76 -12.45 5.16
CA ALA A 255 13.82 -11.22 4.37
C ALA A 255 12.75 -11.14 3.26
N GLU A 256 11.72 -11.98 3.32
CA GLU A 256 10.79 -12.20 2.21
C GLU A 256 9.59 -11.25 2.21
N GLN A 257 9.35 -10.51 3.30
CA GLN A 257 8.28 -9.50 3.38
C GLN A 257 8.71 -8.21 2.65
N ARG A 258 9.00 -8.38 1.38
CA ARG A 258 9.51 -7.38 0.43
C ARG A 258 8.62 -7.27 -0.80
N LEU A 259 8.81 -6.21 -1.57
CA LEU A 259 8.18 -6.08 -2.87
C LEU A 259 8.63 -7.23 -3.81
N ARG A 260 7.69 -7.87 -4.48
CA ARG A 260 7.89 -9.06 -5.30
C ARG A 260 7.51 -8.82 -6.76
N SER A 261 8.20 -9.51 -7.65
CA SER A 261 7.82 -9.57 -9.07
C SER A 261 6.54 -10.39 -9.26
N GLU A 262 5.90 -10.23 -10.41
CA GLU A 262 4.75 -11.04 -10.81
C GLU A 262 5.05 -12.53 -10.79
N ALA A 263 6.19 -12.95 -11.35
CA ALA A 263 6.59 -14.35 -11.37
C ALA A 263 6.70 -14.96 -9.97
N GLU A 264 7.27 -14.19 -9.01
CA GLU A 264 7.34 -14.60 -7.61
C GLU A 264 5.95 -14.71 -6.96
N MET A 265 5.03 -13.78 -7.29
CA MET A 265 3.67 -13.81 -6.77
C MET A 265 2.87 -14.97 -7.35
N LEU A 266 2.96 -15.25 -8.64
CA LEU A 266 2.31 -16.40 -9.27
C LEU A 266 2.81 -17.75 -8.69
N LEU A 267 4.09 -17.84 -8.39
CA LEU A 267 4.66 -19.01 -7.72
C LEU A 267 4.15 -19.16 -6.29
N LEU A 268 4.12 -18.06 -5.52
CA LEU A 268 3.66 -18.04 -4.13
C LEU A 268 2.17 -18.39 -4.01
N PHE A 269 1.37 -17.85 -4.92
CA PHE A 269 -0.08 -18.05 -4.97
C PHE A 269 -0.52 -19.09 -6.02
N LYS A 270 0.32 -20.10 -6.33
CA LYS A 270 0.05 -21.10 -7.37
C LYS A 270 -1.30 -21.81 -7.26
N ALA A 271 -1.81 -21.97 -6.04
CA ALA A 271 -3.14 -22.55 -5.77
C ALA A 271 -4.29 -21.50 -5.89
N TYR A 272 -3.97 -20.22 -5.96
CA TYR A 272 -4.92 -19.11 -5.96
C TYR A 272 -4.54 -18.04 -6.99
N PRO A 273 -4.28 -18.38 -8.26
CA PRO A 273 -3.84 -17.44 -9.29
C PRO A 273 -4.86 -16.30 -9.51
N ASP A 274 -6.15 -16.60 -9.38
CA ASP A 274 -7.22 -15.60 -9.50
C ASP A 274 -7.10 -14.46 -8.49
N ALA A 275 -6.51 -14.70 -7.31
CA ALA A 275 -6.30 -13.66 -6.32
C ALA A 275 -5.21 -12.68 -6.78
N VAL A 276 -4.19 -13.17 -7.49
CA VAL A 276 -3.13 -12.36 -8.10
C VAL A 276 -3.68 -11.54 -9.26
N GLU A 277 -4.40 -12.18 -10.19
CA GLU A 277 -5.05 -11.54 -11.35
C GLU A 277 -5.99 -10.42 -10.92
N ARG A 278 -6.72 -10.63 -9.84
CA ARG A 278 -7.68 -9.66 -9.30
C ARG A 278 -7.02 -8.39 -8.80
N SER A 279 -5.75 -8.42 -8.40
CA SER A 279 -5.00 -7.20 -8.04
C SER A 279 -4.81 -6.28 -9.24
N SER A 280 -4.49 -6.83 -10.40
CA SER A 280 -4.39 -6.10 -11.66
C SER A 280 -5.75 -5.55 -12.11
N THR A 281 -6.78 -6.42 -12.11
CA THR A 281 -8.14 -6.03 -12.49
C THR A 281 -8.66 -4.88 -11.64
N LEU A 282 -8.47 -4.96 -10.31
CA LEU A 282 -8.87 -3.89 -9.41
C LEU A 282 -8.07 -2.61 -9.67
N ALA A 283 -6.76 -2.71 -9.88
CA ALA A 283 -5.91 -1.54 -10.13
C ALA A 283 -6.36 -0.72 -11.35
N HIS A 284 -6.95 -1.34 -12.37
CA HIS A 284 -7.51 -0.63 -13.51
C HIS A 284 -8.71 0.24 -13.16
N THR A 285 -9.45 -0.08 -12.10
CA THR A 285 -10.60 0.73 -11.65
C THR A 285 -10.19 1.88 -10.70
N LEU A 286 -8.97 1.85 -10.17
CA LEU A 286 -8.43 2.84 -9.24
C LEU A 286 -7.69 3.92 -10.03
N THR A 287 -8.41 4.87 -10.59
CA THR A 287 -7.87 5.84 -11.57
C THR A 287 -7.40 7.16 -10.97
N PHE A 288 -7.69 7.42 -9.70
CA PHE A 288 -7.35 8.69 -9.05
C PHE A 288 -5.82 8.96 -9.06
N SER A 289 -5.47 10.19 -9.44
CA SER A 289 -4.10 10.73 -9.37
C SER A 289 -4.08 12.02 -8.55
N LEU A 290 -2.97 12.27 -7.85
CA LEU A 290 -2.76 13.55 -7.17
C LEU A 290 -2.66 14.72 -8.17
N ASP A 291 -2.38 14.45 -9.44
CA ASP A 291 -2.38 15.48 -10.51
C ASP A 291 -3.77 16.09 -10.76
N GLU A 292 -4.85 15.41 -10.32
CA GLU A 292 -6.22 15.94 -10.36
C GLU A 292 -6.49 17.01 -9.30
N LEU A 293 -5.60 17.13 -8.29
CA LEU A 293 -5.75 18.10 -7.22
C LEU A 293 -5.23 19.46 -7.67
N ARG A 294 -6.12 20.43 -7.73
CA ARG A 294 -5.79 21.84 -7.90
C ARG A 294 -5.91 22.51 -6.54
N TYR A 295 -4.84 23.14 -6.10
CA TYR A 295 -4.83 23.94 -4.90
C TYR A 295 -5.15 25.38 -5.30
N GLU A 296 -6.28 25.90 -4.79
CA GLU A 296 -6.58 27.30 -4.81
C GLU A 296 -6.07 27.89 -3.50
N TYR A 297 -4.99 28.66 -3.58
CA TYR A 297 -4.53 29.40 -2.41
C TYR A 297 -5.51 30.54 -2.14
N PRO A 298 -5.85 30.82 -0.89
CA PRO A 298 -6.60 32.03 -0.55
C PRO A 298 -5.86 33.24 -1.09
N ALA A 299 -6.54 34.06 -1.87
CA ALA A 299 -5.99 35.34 -2.29
C ALA A 299 -5.97 36.26 -1.06
N GLU A 300 -4.79 36.46 -0.46
CA GLU A 300 -4.59 37.48 0.55
C GLU A 300 -4.44 38.84 -0.18
N LEU A 301 -5.56 39.54 -0.32
CA LEU A 301 -5.56 40.91 -0.85
C LEU A 301 -5.40 41.87 0.32
N SER A 302 -4.33 42.64 0.34
CA SER A 302 -4.15 43.73 1.31
C SER A 302 -4.50 45.07 0.68
N GLY A 303 -5.52 45.74 1.23
CA GLY A 303 -5.92 47.07 0.77
C GLY A 303 -6.64 47.09 -0.60
N ASN A 304 -6.18 47.85 -1.55
CA ASN A 304 -6.78 48.04 -2.89
C ASN A 304 -6.21 47.14 -3.98
N GLU A 305 -5.52 46.05 -3.64
CA GLU A 305 -4.95 45.11 -4.59
C GLU A 305 -6.04 44.24 -5.22
N THR A 306 -5.96 44.06 -6.53
CA THR A 306 -6.92 43.24 -7.31
C THR A 306 -6.39 41.87 -7.65
N THR A 307 -5.09 41.61 -7.47
CA THR A 307 -4.42 40.30 -7.70
C THR A 307 -3.30 40.08 -6.69
N THR A 308 -3.07 38.80 -6.32
CA THR A 308 -1.86 38.36 -5.59
C THR A 308 -0.77 38.07 -6.60
N GLU A 309 0.08 39.01 -6.94
CA GLU A 309 1.36 38.83 -7.62
C GLU A 309 2.51 39.00 -6.64
#